data_dc7734d434b1ae7791a3e7f1f8c9159c
#
_entry.id   dc7734d434b1ae7791a3e7f1f8c9159c
#
_cell.length_a   1.000
_cell.length_b   1.000
_cell.length_c   1.000
_cell.angle_alpha   90.00
_cell.angle_beta   90.00
_cell.angle_gamma   90.00
#
_symmetry.space_group_name_H-M   'P 1'
#
loop_
_entity.id
_entity.type
_entity.pdbx_description
1 polymer ?
#
loop_
_entity_poly.entity_id
_entity_poly.type
_entity_poly.pdbx_seq_one_letter_code
_entity_poly.pdbx_strand_id
1 'polypeptide(L)'
;MESLDFIKAEMITHVPINTHIEPKRVITINGGKRVQRELDKYEFIEEVVHLDEMGAVEGLKNLGPKKFDVAIVYTNLYTNNREFWIELTKLLDEKGVVAVSMSNIFTQKEEAKEELKLAGSIYPIVMPYRYERGVESKKLISEYLMLASRFYHPTADINLQRADLTDGYAYYNSDIAIAAFATPTFIYKEYLGIIKR
;
A
#
# COMPACT_ATOMS: atom_id res chain seq x y z
N MET A 1 20.92 -10.15 14.02
CA MET A 1 19.45 -9.99 13.86
C MET A 1 19.21 -9.94 12.37
N GLU A 2 18.59 -10.96 11.81
CA GLU A 2 18.18 -10.91 10.41
C GLU A 2 17.20 -9.76 10.24
N SER A 3 17.49 -8.87 9.29
CA SER A 3 16.58 -7.78 8.97
C SER A 3 15.34 -8.36 8.32
N LEU A 4 14.17 -8.13 8.92
CA LEU A 4 12.87 -8.50 8.37
C LEU A 4 12.31 -7.40 7.46
N ASP A 5 13.14 -6.52 6.94
CA ASP A 5 12.76 -5.42 6.04
C ASP A 5 12.06 -5.90 4.76
N PHE A 6 12.31 -7.16 4.36
CA PHE A 6 11.65 -7.77 3.22
C PHE A 6 10.13 -7.89 3.42
N ILE A 7 9.66 -8.07 4.66
CA ILE A 7 8.22 -8.22 4.95
C ILE A 7 7.43 -6.98 4.50
N LYS A 8 7.94 -5.78 4.84
CA LYS A 8 7.32 -4.54 4.38
C LYS A 8 7.32 -4.46 2.85
N ALA A 9 8.43 -4.82 2.21
CA ALA A 9 8.54 -4.78 0.75
C ALA A 9 7.54 -5.73 0.09
N GLU A 10 7.41 -6.96 0.60
CA GLU A 10 6.41 -7.90 0.12
C GLU A 10 4.98 -7.38 0.32
N MET A 11 4.62 -6.97 1.53
CA MET A 11 3.25 -6.55 1.84
C MET A 11 2.82 -5.29 1.09
N ILE A 12 3.69 -4.29 0.96
CA ILE A 12 3.34 -3.05 0.24
C ILE A 12 3.28 -3.26 -1.28
N THR A 13 3.99 -4.27 -1.81
CA THR A 13 4.00 -4.57 -3.24
C THR A 13 2.91 -5.56 -3.61
N HIS A 14 2.84 -6.70 -2.95
CA HIS A 14 1.98 -7.80 -3.38
C HIS A 14 0.50 -7.58 -3.05
N VAL A 15 0.18 -6.89 -1.95
CA VAL A 15 -1.22 -6.59 -1.62
C VAL A 15 -1.91 -5.78 -2.73
N PRO A 16 -1.42 -4.61 -3.18
CA PRO A 16 -2.07 -3.85 -4.24
C PRO A 16 -1.99 -4.55 -5.62
N ILE A 17 -0.87 -5.22 -5.94
CA ILE A 17 -0.72 -5.96 -7.20
C ILE A 17 -1.76 -7.09 -7.29
N ASN A 18 -2.00 -7.82 -6.21
CA ASN A 18 -2.98 -8.91 -6.20
C ASN A 18 -4.42 -8.42 -6.01
N THR A 19 -4.63 -7.18 -5.55
CA THR A 19 -5.96 -6.55 -5.46
C THR A 19 -6.42 -6.04 -6.82
N HIS A 20 -5.53 -5.48 -7.65
CA HIS A 20 -5.88 -5.02 -9.00
C HIS A 20 -6.00 -6.20 -9.96
N ILE A 21 -7.02 -6.20 -10.83
CA ILE A 21 -7.27 -7.35 -11.72
C ILE A 21 -6.16 -7.53 -12.75
N GLU A 22 -5.67 -6.45 -13.35
CA GLU A 22 -4.66 -6.47 -14.42
C GLU A 22 -3.66 -5.31 -14.23
N PRO A 23 -2.72 -5.41 -13.25
CA PRO A 23 -1.76 -4.35 -12.94
C PRO A 23 -0.56 -4.43 -13.90
N LYS A 24 -0.53 -3.61 -14.93
CA LYS A 24 0.54 -3.56 -15.93
C LYS A 24 1.53 -2.43 -15.72
N ARG A 25 1.05 -1.29 -15.22
CA ARG A 25 1.85 -0.08 -15.05
C ARG A 25 1.87 0.33 -13.59
N VAL A 26 3.06 0.40 -13.04
CA VAL A 26 3.28 0.66 -11.61
C VAL A 26 4.12 1.93 -11.43
N ILE A 27 3.70 2.80 -10.52
CA ILE A 27 4.53 3.89 -10.04
C ILE A 27 4.96 3.62 -8.61
N THR A 28 6.23 3.83 -8.30
CA THR A 28 6.76 3.68 -6.95
C THR A 28 7.39 4.97 -6.45
N ILE A 29 7.20 5.27 -5.17
CA ILE A 29 7.82 6.41 -4.50
C ILE A 29 8.63 5.87 -3.32
N ASN A 30 9.93 6.14 -3.30
CA ASN A 30 10.88 5.65 -2.29
C ASN A 30 10.95 4.12 -2.19
N GLY A 31 10.50 3.37 -3.21
CA GLY A 31 10.51 1.90 -3.20
C GLY A 31 11.92 1.31 -3.38
N GLY A 32 12.69 1.94 -4.26
CA GLY A 32 14.05 1.52 -4.57
C GLY A 32 14.17 0.06 -5.00
N LYS A 33 15.36 -0.52 -4.79
CA LYS A 33 15.62 -1.92 -5.16
C LYS A 33 14.77 -2.95 -4.40
N ARG A 34 14.24 -2.59 -3.23
CA ARG A 34 13.43 -3.50 -2.41
C ARG A 34 12.10 -3.80 -3.09
N VAL A 35 11.37 -2.75 -3.48
CA VAL A 35 10.09 -2.87 -4.19
C VAL A 35 10.32 -3.41 -5.60
N GLN A 36 11.38 -2.97 -6.29
CA GLN A 36 11.70 -3.47 -7.63
C GLN A 36 11.88 -4.99 -7.64
N ARG A 37 12.62 -5.56 -6.68
CA ARG A 37 12.80 -7.02 -6.56
C ARG A 37 11.47 -7.77 -6.43
N GLU A 38 10.51 -7.19 -5.72
CA GLU A 38 9.18 -7.79 -5.56
C GLU A 38 8.35 -7.66 -6.84
N LEU A 39 8.49 -6.55 -7.57
CA LEU A 39 7.82 -6.34 -8.86
C LEU A 39 8.39 -7.26 -9.95
N ASP A 40 9.69 -7.56 -9.92
CA ASP A 40 10.37 -8.45 -10.88
C ASP A 40 9.82 -9.90 -10.86
N LYS A 41 9.04 -10.27 -9.85
CA LYS A 41 8.36 -11.56 -9.77
C LYS A 41 7.15 -11.67 -10.72
N TYR A 42 6.73 -10.57 -11.34
CA TYR A 42 5.54 -10.49 -12.18
C TYR A 42 5.88 -10.18 -13.63
N GLU A 43 5.87 -11.19 -14.49
CA GLU A 43 6.17 -11.04 -15.92
C GLU A 43 5.17 -10.16 -16.69
N PHE A 44 3.97 -9.96 -16.14
CA PHE A 44 2.91 -9.16 -16.77
C PHE A 44 3.03 -7.66 -16.51
N ILE A 45 3.94 -7.21 -15.64
CA ILE A 45 4.19 -5.79 -15.41
C ILE A 45 5.02 -5.25 -16.59
N GLU A 46 4.44 -4.30 -17.30
CA GLU A 46 5.00 -3.75 -18.54
C GLU A 46 5.84 -2.49 -18.31
N GLU A 47 5.47 -1.69 -17.32
CA GLU A 47 6.17 -0.43 -17.00
C GLU A 47 6.26 -0.21 -15.49
N VAL A 48 7.45 0.15 -15.02
CA VAL A 48 7.66 0.61 -13.65
C VAL A 48 8.35 1.98 -13.68
N VAL A 49 7.74 2.97 -13.03
CA VAL A 49 8.32 4.30 -12.87
C VAL A 49 8.69 4.50 -11.41
N HIS A 50 9.93 4.93 -11.16
CA HIS A 50 10.43 5.20 -9.82
C HIS A 50 10.58 6.70 -9.59
N LEU A 51 10.05 7.20 -8.48
CA LEU A 51 10.31 8.52 -7.96
C LEU A 51 11.02 8.43 -6.62
N ASP A 52 11.96 9.34 -6.40
CA ASP A 52 12.59 9.52 -5.10
C ASP A 52 11.61 10.14 -4.11
N GLU A 53 11.86 9.94 -2.82
CA GLU A 53 11.08 10.58 -1.75
C GLU A 53 11.16 12.09 -1.83
N MET A 54 12.38 12.62 -1.99
CA MET A 54 12.61 14.04 -2.11
C MET A 54 12.06 14.59 -3.43
N GLY A 55 11.14 15.55 -3.35
CA GLY A 55 10.51 16.14 -4.53
C GLY A 55 9.45 15.28 -5.22
N ALA A 56 8.89 14.30 -4.52
CA ALA A 56 7.89 13.39 -5.10
C ALA A 56 6.67 14.13 -5.69
N VAL A 57 6.17 15.17 -5.04
CA VAL A 57 5.03 15.97 -5.56
C VAL A 57 5.38 16.61 -6.91
N GLU A 58 6.55 17.22 -7.03
CA GLU A 58 7.00 17.80 -8.28
C GLU A 58 7.28 16.73 -9.35
N GLY A 59 7.87 15.60 -8.93
CA GLY A 59 8.05 14.44 -9.79
C GLY A 59 6.73 13.94 -10.39
N LEU A 60 5.67 13.85 -9.58
CA LEU A 60 4.33 13.45 -10.04
C LEU A 60 3.77 14.45 -11.09
N LYS A 61 3.91 15.75 -10.86
CA LYS A 61 3.47 16.80 -11.81
C LYS A 61 4.18 16.71 -13.16
N ASN A 62 5.44 16.31 -13.15
CA ASN A 62 6.29 16.27 -14.35
C ASN A 62 6.14 14.99 -15.18
N LEU A 63 5.44 13.97 -14.70
CA LEU A 63 5.25 12.70 -15.45
C LEU A 63 4.31 12.80 -16.66
N GLY A 64 3.58 13.92 -16.80
CA GLY A 64 2.66 14.11 -17.92
C GLY A 64 1.41 13.21 -17.84
N PRO A 65 0.75 12.95 -18.98
CA PRO A 65 -0.57 12.28 -19.00
C PRO A 65 -0.52 10.75 -18.89
N LYS A 66 0.51 10.19 -18.26
CA LYS A 66 0.60 8.74 -18.01
C LYS A 66 -0.48 8.26 -17.04
N LYS A 67 -0.90 7.01 -17.17
CA LYS A 67 -1.83 6.35 -16.27
C LYS A 67 -1.21 5.07 -15.72
N PHE A 68 -1.29 4.91 -14.39
CA PHE A 68 -0.79 3.76 -13.66
C PHE A 68 -1.95 2.97 -13.04
N ASP A 69 -1.77 1.67 -13.00
CA ASP A 69 -2.76 0.76 -12.41
C ASP A 69 -2.54 0.62 -10.90
N VAL A 70 -1.26 0.69 -10.48
CA VAL A 70 -0.89 0.58 -9.06
C VAL A 70 0.14 1.65 -8.70
N ALA A 71 -0.04 2.27 -7.54
CA ALA A 71 0.95 3.13 -6.90
C ALA A 71 1.43 2.51 -5.58
N ILE A 72 2.76 2.46 -5.39
CA ILE A 72 3.41 1.95 -4.19
C ILE A 72 4.23 3.08 -3.56
N VAL A 73 3.80 3.56 -2.40
CA VAL A 73 4.43 4.69 -1.69
C VAL A 73 5.11 4.16 -0.42
N TYR A 74 6.41 3.93 -0.49
CA TYR A 74 7.18 3.28 0.59
C TYR A 74 7.51 4.19 1.78
N THR A 75 6.96 5.40 1.81
CA THR A 75 7.12 6.41 2.86
C THR A 75 5.76 6.88 3.35
N ASN A 76 5.70 7.41 4.57
CA ASN A 76 4.53 8.10 5.11
C ASN A 76 4.69 9.64 5.11
N LEU A 77 5.77 10.17 4.53
CA LEU A 77 6.06 11.60 4.52
C LEU A 77 4.94 12.45 3.89
N TYR A 78 4.21 11.87 2.95
CA TYR A 78 3.18 12.59 2.18
C TYR A 78 1.74 12.18 2.51
N THR A 79 1.52 11.31 3.49
CA THR A 79 0.17 10.80 3.80
C THR A 79 -0.79 11.88 4.27
N ASN A 80 -0.27 12.95 4.90
CA ASN A 80 -1.04 14.13 5.30
C ASN A 80 -0.92 15.31 4.31
N ASN A 81 -0.39 15.08 3.11
CA ASN A 81 -0.25 16.10 2.08
C ASN A 81 -1.36 15.96 1.02
N ARG A 82 -2.33 16.90 1.04
CA ARG A 82 -3.47 16.88 0.10
C ARG A 82 -3.03 17.04 -1.35
N GLU A 83 -2.02 17.87 -1.62
CA GLU A 83 -1.51 18.08 -2.97
C GLU A 83 -0.89 16.80 -3.53
N PHE A 84 -0.11 16.08 -2.73
CA PHE A 84 0.43 14.78 -3.10
C PHE A 84 -0.67 13.81 -3.54
N TRP A 85 -1.73 13.66 -2.76
CA TRP A 85 -2.84 12.78 -3.10
C TRP A 85 -3.56 13.19 -4.39
N ILE A 86 -3.74 14.50 -4.62
CA ILE A 86 -4.35 15.00 -5.84
C ILE A 86 -3.50 14.68 -7.06
N GLU A 87 -2.18 14.95 -7.00
CA GLU A 87 -1.29 14.70 -8.14
C GLU A 87 -1.13 13.19 -8.40
N LEU A 88 -0.98 12.38 -7.36
CA LEU A 88 -0.94 10.92 -7.51
C LEU A 88 -2.23 10.39 -8.15
N THR A 89 -3.38 10.88 -7.70
CA THR A 89 -4.69 10.44 -8.20
C THR A 89 -4.90 10.78 -9.68
N LYS A 90 -4.37 11.90 -10.17
CA LYS A 90 -4.41 12.26 -11.59
C LYS A 90 -3.67 11.28 -12.48
N LEU A 91 -2.61 10.66 -11.95
CA LEU A 91 -1.78 9.68 -12.66
C LEU A 91 -2.31 8.25 -12.56
N LEU A 92 -3.28 7.99 -11.71
CA LEU A 92 -3.89 6.67 -11.62
C LEU A 92 -5.02 6.49 -12.62
N ASP A 93 -5.18 5.26 -13.08
CA ASP A 93 -6.37 4.82 -13.79
C ASP A 93 -7.62 4.93 -12.89
N GLU A 94 -8.81 4.91 -13.48
CA GLU A 94 -10.06 4.97 -12.72
C GLU A 94 -10.19 3.84 -11.69
N LYS A 95 -9.61 2.69 -11.97
CA LYS A 95 -9.57 1.51 -11.10
C LYS A 95 -8.25 1.35 -10.34
N GLY A 96 -7.40 2.36 -10.39
CA GLY A 96 -6.07 2.30 -9.78
C GLY A 96 -6.11 2.07 -8.27
N VAL A 97 -5.11 1.34 -7.79
CA VAL A 97 -4.93 0.97 -6.39
C VAL A 97 -3.67 1.62 -5.84
N VAL A 98 -3.75 2.16 -4.64
CA VAL A 98 -2.62 2.77 -3.93
C VAL A 98 -2.30 1.95 -2.69
N ALA A 99 -1.03 1.61 -2.48
CA ALA A 99 -0.52 1.18 -1.19
C ALA A 99 0.50 2.18 -0.67
N VAL A 100 0.38 2.58 0.59
CA VAL A 100 1.24 3.59 1.19
C VAL A 100 1.59 3.25 2.64
N SER A 101 2.82 3.56 3.06
CA SER A 101 3.20 3.49 4.48
C SER A 101 2.37 4.47 5.29
N MET A 102 1.92 4.09 6.47
CA MET A 102 1.12 4.97 7.33
C MET A 102 1.53 4.85 8.79
N SER A 103 1.04 5.78 9.59
CA SER A 103 1.17 5.77 11.04
C SER A 103 0.43 4.59 11.67
N ASN A 104 0.95 4.11 12.79
CA ASN A 104 0.42 2.93 13.46
C ASN A 104 -0.91 3.24 14.16
N ILE A 105 -1.97 2.50 13.79
CA ILE A 105 -3.33 2.72 14.29
C ILE A 105 -3.52 2.46 15.80
N PHE A 106 -2.55 1.85 16.47
CA PHE A 106 -2.58 1.60 17.92
C PHE A 106 -1.78 2.62 18.70
N THR A 107 -0.62 3.03 18.19
CA THR A 107 0.38 3.84 18.93
C THR A 107 0.45 5.29 18.46
N GLN A 108 0.01 5.58 17.24
CA GLN A 108 0.02 6.90 16.60
C GLN A 108 -1.39 7.21 16.07
N LYS A 109 -2.38 7.15 16.97
CA LYS A 109 -3.80 7.13 16.58
C LYS A 109 -4.27 8.40 15.89
N GLU A 110 -3.86 9.55 16.35
CA GLU A 110 -4.35 10.82 15.81
C GLU A 110 -3.76 11.06 14.41
N GLU A 111 -2.48 10.79 14.23
CA GLU A 111 -1.82 10.84 12.93
C GLU A 111 -2.48 9.85 11.95
N ALA A 112 -2.70 8.62 12.39
CA ALA A 112 -3.35 7.60 11.57
C ALA A 112 -4.78 7.98 11.17
N LYS A 113 -5.55 8.63 12.07
CA LYS A 113 -6.89 9.13 11.77
C LYS A 113 -6.86 10.25 10.72
N GLU A 114 -5.91 11.18 10.82
CA GLU A 114 -5.74 12.27 9.85
C GLU A 114 -5.39 11.72 8.46
N GLU A 115 -4.42 10.80 8.39
CA GLU A 115 -4.02 10.12 7.16
C GLU A 115 -5.19 9.40 6.48
N LEU A 116 -5.94 8.60 7.24
CA LEU A 116 -7.10 7.85 6.75
C LEU A 116 -8.25 8.78 6.32
N LYS A 117 -8.51 9.87 7.06
CA LYS A 117 -9.53 10.87 6.69
C LYS A 117 -9.17 11.58 5.40
N LEU A 118 -7.91 11.97 5.24
CA LEU A 118 -7.46 12.64 4.03
C LEU A 118 -7.57 11.73 2.82
N ALA A 119 -7.04 10.51 2.88
CA ALA A 119 -7.18 9.52 1.82
C ALA A 119 -8.68 9.22 1.55
N GLY A 120 -9.47 9.06 2.60
CA GLY A 120 -10.92 8.82 2.52
C GLY A 120 -11.74 10.00 1.97
N SER A 121 -11.17 11.20 1.89
CA SER A 121 -11.81 12.32 1.17
C SER A 121 -11.71 12.18 -0.35
N ILE A 122 -10.84 11.29 -0.83
CA ILE A 122 -10.52 11.10 -2.25
C ILE A 122 -10.95 9.71 -2.75
N TYR A 123 -10.78 8.70 -1.90
CA TYR A 123 -11.06 7.30 -2.22
C TYR A 123 -12.23 6.76 -1.39
N PRO A 124 -13.18 6.02 -2.00
CA PRO A 124 -14.29 5.39 -1.29
C PRO A 124 -13.88 4.15 -0.48
N ILE A 125 -12.77 3.50 -0.83
CA ILE A 125 -12.20 2.37 -0.12
C ILE A 125 -10.86 2.81 0.44
N VAL A 126 -10.71 2.81 1.77
CA VAL A 126 -9.47 3.17 2.47
C VAL A 126 -9.35 2.28 3.71
N MET A 127 -8.41 1.35 3.67
CA MET A 127 -8.26 0.32 4.69
C MET A 127 -6.82 0.20 5.16
N PRO A 128 -6.58 0.30 6.48
CA PRO A 128 -5.27 -0.04 7.03
C PRO A 128 -5.06 -1.55 7.02
N TYR A 129 -3.83 -2.00 6.77
CA TYR A 129 -3.44 -3.39 6.89
C TYR A 129 -2.09 -3.54 7.56
N ARG A 130 -1.95 -4.62 8.31
CA ARG A 130 -0.83 -4.88 9.21
C ARG A 130 0.27 -5.68 8.53
N TYR A 131 1.51 -5.44 8.93
CA TYR A 131 2.63 -6.33 8.69
C TYR A 131 3.54 -6.39 9.91
N GLU A 132 4.34 -7.45 10.02
CA GLU A 132 5.27 -7.64 11.13
C GLU A 132 6.66 -7.11 10.73
N ARG A 133 7.11 -6.03 11.37
CA ARG A 133 8.41 -5.43 11.08
C ARG A 133 9.58 -6.26 11.59
N GLY A 134 9.38 -7.01 12.65
CA GLY A 134 10.42 -7.81 13.27
C GLY A 134 10.17 -8.10 14.74
N VAL A 135 11.19 -8.64 15.40
CA VAL A 135 11.16 -8.95 16.83
C VAL A 135 12.18 -8.08 17.55
N GLU A 136 11.73 -7.30 18.52
CA GLU A 136 12.57 -6.44 19.36
C GLU A 136 12.33 -6.78 20.83
N SER A 137 13.39 -7.06 21.59
CA SER A 137 13.27 -7.42 23.01
C SER A 137 12.26 -8.53 23.28
N LYS A 138 12.21 -9.56 22.42
CA LYS A 138 11.26 -10.69 22.45
C LYS A 138 9.78 -10.27 22.21
N LYS A 139 9.52 -9.09 21.66
CA LYS A 139 8.20 -8.61 21.28
C LYS A 139 8.10 -8.51 19.76
N LEU A 140 7.02 -9.05 19.21
CA LEU A 140 6.68 -8.86 17.81
C LEU A 140 6.20 -7.42 17.60
N ILE A 141 6.78 -6.74 16.63
CA ILE A 141 6.44 -5.35 16.30
C ILE A 141 5.65 -5.34 15.02
N SER A 142 4.40 -4.89 15.16
CA SER A 142 3.49 -4.70 14.01
C SER A 142 3.48 -3.24 13.59
N GLU A 143 3.52 -3.03 12.29
CA GLU A 143 3.39 -1.72 11.64
C GLU A 143 2.23 -1.76 10.64
N TYR A 144 1.88 -0.60 10.11
CA TYR A 144 0.71 -0.47 9.25
C TYR A 144 1.04 0.16 7.91
N LEU A 145 0.31 -0.31 6.92
CA LEU A 145 0.19 0.23 5.58
C LEU A 145 -1.27 0.58 5.34
N MET A 146 -1.53 1.44 4.38
CA MET A 146 -2.89 1.79 3.93
C MET A 146 -3.05 1.37 2.48
N LEU A 147 -4.17 0.72 2.17
CA LEU A 147 -4.62 0.55 0.80
C LEU A 147 -5.76 1.53 0.53
N ALA A 148 -5.67 2.26 -0.57
CA ALA A 148 -6.72 3.13 -1.05
C ALA A 148 -7.11 2.76 -2.49
N SER A 149 -8.41 2.68 -2.77
CA SER A 149 -8.93 2.30 -4.08
C SER A 149 -10.29 2.95 -4.34
N ARG A 150 -10.59 3.16 -5.62
CA ARG A 150 -11.93 3.59 -6.05
C ARG A 150 -12.85 2.43 -6.41
N PHE A 151 -12.29 1.29 -6.71
CA PHE A 151 -13.04 0.17 -7.27
C PHE A 151 -12.78 -1.15 -6.56
N TYR A 152 -11.51 -1.57 -6.45
CA TYR A 152 -11.16 -2.89 -5.92
C TYR A 152 -11.12 -2.90 -4.40
N HIS A 153 -11.81 -3.87 -3.80
CA HIS A 153 -11.77 -4.12 -2.37
C HIS A 153 -10.69 -5.18 -2.05
N PRO A 154 -9.74 -4.89 -1.15
CA PRO A 154 -8.53 -5.72 -0.98
C PRO A 154 -8.79 -7.14 -0.48
N THR A 155 -9.92 -7.41 0.14
CA THR A 155 -10.25 -8.76 0.64
C THR A 155 -11.34 -9.46 -0.17
N ALA A 156 -12.06 -8.73 -1.04
CA ALA A 156 -13.10 -9.29 -1.89
C ALA A 156 -12.63 -9.53 -3.33
N ASP A 157 -11.77 -8.63 -3.84
CA ASP A 157 -11.30 -8.66 -5.23
C ASP A 157 -9.86 -9.21 -5.37
N ILE A 158 -9.25 -9.67 -4.27
CA ILE A 158 -7.92 -10.26 -4.33
C ILE A 158 -7.87 -11.46 -5.27
N ASN A 159 -6.90 -11.47 -6.17
CA ASN A 159 -6.62 -12.61 -7.04
C ASN A 159 -5.84 -13.69 -6.26
N LEU A 160 -6.59 -14.62 -5.65
CA LEU A 160 -6.03 -15.70 -4.84
C LEU A 160 -5.06 -16.58 -5.63
N GLN A 161 -5.39 -16.87 -6.90
CA GLN A 161 -4.55 -17.70 -7.73
C GLN A 161 -3.19 -17.03 -7.98
N ARG A 162 -3.16 -15.74 -8.29
CA ARG A 162 -1.91 -14.99 -8.44
C ARG A 162 -1.14 -14.93 -7.12
N ALA A 163 -1.85 -14.67 -6.01
CA ALA A 163 -1.25 -14.58 -4.69
C ALA A 163 -0.56 -15.87 -4.22
N ASP A 164 -1.07 -17.04 -4.64
CA ASP A 164 -0.56 -18.33 -4.16
C ASP A 164 0.34 -19.06 -5.19
N LEU A 165 0.26 -18.70 -6.47
CA LEU A 165 1.04 -19.36 -7.52
C LEU A 165 2.27 -18.56 -7.98
N THR A 166 2.45 -17.33 -7.51
CA THR A 166 3.68 -16.56 -7.79
C THR A 166 4.78 -17.03 -6.85
N ASP A 167 5.89 -17.50 -7.42
CA ASP A 167 7.03 -18.00 -6.66
C ASP A 167 7.86 -16.90 -6.00
N GLY A 168 8.61 -17.28 -4.96
CA GLY A 168 9.64 -16.45 -4.35
C GLY A 168 9.15 -15.52 -3.26
N TYR A 169 7.94 -15.70 -2.73
CA TYR A 169 7.49 -15.04 -1.50
C TYR A 169 8.12 -15.71 -0.28
N ALA A 170 8.48 -14.91 0.72
CA ALA A 170 8.97 -15.41 1.99
C ALA A 170 7.96 -15.20 3.14
N TYR A 171 7.13 -14.17 3.05
CA TYR A 171 6.12 -13.84 4.06
C TYR A 171 4.70 -13.81 3.47
N TYR A 172 4.55 -13.20 2.29
CA TYR A 172 3.26 -12.98 1.66
C TYR A 172 2.63 -14.29 1.14
N ASN A 173 1.34 -14.44 1.33
CA ASN A 173 0.44 -15.40 0.69
C ASN A 173 -0.99 -14.86 0.77
N SER A 174 -1.96 -15.54 0.17
CA SER A 174 -3.36 -15.11 0.16
C SER A 174 -3.97 -15.00 1.55
N ASP A 175 -3.67 -15.91 2.46
CA ASP A 175 -4.18 -15.92 3.84
C ASP A 175 -3.64 -14.73 4.62
N ILE A 176 -2.32 -14.47 4.53
CA ILE A 176 -1.69 -13.30 5.16
C ILE A 176 -2.26 -12.01 4.59
N ALA A 177 -2.45 -11.93 3.28
CA ALA A 177 -3.01 -10.75 2.62
C ALA A 177 -4.40 -10.40 3.17
N ILE A 178 -5.29 -11.38 3.30
CA ILE A 178 -6.64 -11.18 3.83
C ILE A 178 -6.59 -10.88 5.33
N ALA A 179 -5.84 -11.66 6.11
CA ALA A 179 -5.74 -11.50 7.56
C ALA A 179 -5.12 -10.16 7.98
N ALA A 180 -4.25 -9.58 7.15
CA ALA A 180 -3.62 -8.28 7.42
C ALA A 180 -4.65 -7.15 7.61
N PHE A 181 -5.82 -7.22 6.99
CA PHE A 181 -6.91 -6.26 7.13
C PHE A 181 -7.80 -6.48 8.34
N ALA A 182 -7.58 -7.56 9.10
CA ALA A 182 -8.37 -7.84 10.30
C ALA A 182 -8.10 -6.78 11.38
N THR A 183 -9.16 -6.10 11.80
CA THR A 183 -9.10 -5.03 12.79
C THR A 183 -9.88 -5.45 14.04
N PRO A 184 -9.25 -5.41 15.25
CA PRO A 184 -9.96 -5.71 16.50
C PRO A 184 -11.17 -4.80 16.72
N THR A 185 -12.22 -5.32 17.34
CA THR A 185 -13.48 -4.60 17.51
C THR A 185 -13.34 -3.24 18.17
N PHE A 186 -12.45 -3.10 19.18
CA PHE A 186 -12.28 -1.82 19.87
C PHE A 186 -11.60 -0.76 18.98
N ILE A 187 -10.63 -1.17 18.14
CA ILE A 187 -10.01 -0.30 17.14
C ILE A 187 -11.04 0.05 16.06
N TYR A 188 -11.79 -0.94 15.58
CA TYR A 188 -12.85 -0.70 14.59
C TYR A 188 -13.86 0.36 15.08
N LYS A 189 -14.27 0.30 16.35
CA LYS A 189 -15.17 1.31 16.95
C LYS A 189 -14.53 2.70 17.04
N GLU A 190 -13.23 2.76 17.36
CA GLU A 190 -12.48 4.02 17.46
C GLU A 190 -12.30 4.71 16.09
N TYR A 191 -12.21 3.94 15.02
CA TYR A 191 -12.06 4.42 13.63
C TYR A 191 -13.37 4.37 12.83
N LEU A 192 -14.51 4.30 13.52
CA LEU A 192 -15.81 4.24 12.88
C LEU A 192 -16.06 5.50 12.01
N GLY A 193 -16.42 5.29 10.74
CA GLY A 193 -16.62 6.36 9.76
C GLY A 193 -15.30 6.93 9.16
N ILE A 194 -14.14 6.47 9.64
CA ILE A 194 -12.81 6.86 9.12
C ILE A 194 -12.28 5.78 8.18
N ILE A 195 -12.23 4.52 8.63
CA ILE A 195 -11.94 3.37 7.77
C ILE A 195 -13.12 3.16 6.84
N LYS A 196 -12.85 3.13 5.54
CA LYS A 196 -13.85 2.95 4.47
C LYS A 196 -13.66 1.60 3.81
N ARG A 197 -14.72 0.83 3.83
CA ARG A 197 -14.79 -0.53 3.26
C ARG A 197 -15.80 -0.59 2.12
#